data_611f57018901a994636df8b491b79326
#
_entry.id   611f57018901a994636df8b491b79326
#
_cell.length_a   1.000
_cell.length_b   1.000
_cell.length_c   1.000
_cell.angle_alpha   90.00
_cell.angle_beta   90.00
_cell.angle_gamma   90.00
#
_symmetry.space_group_name_H-M   'P 1'
#
loop_
_entity.id
_entity.type
_entity.pdbx_description
1 polymer ?
#
loop_
_entity_poly.entity_id
_entity_poly.type
_entity_poly.pdbx_seq_one_letter_code
_entity_poly.pdbx_strand_id
1 'polypeptide(L)'
;MIDVRAGLLSTTLRALRDVGFLEAAKKNELTFVVFHILGPSVASLDEIADISAFTADASYFLVKNFINNTTFFDWDPATYNSYFKKIKGAHEITVPKLNEMACEQVELASVPYVSFGANKGPNSEAASYSFVLRGYVKHWLGKVWAEFDRVKLLDSVVTEPQRKTARQA
;
A
#
# COMPACT_ATOMS: atom_id res chain seq x y z
N MET A 1 -12.26 -1.69 -2.43
CA MET A 1 -10.98 -2.08 -1.80
C MET A 1 -11.22 -3.32 -0.95
N ILE A 2 -10.37 -4.33 -1.06
CA ILE A 2 -10.41 -5.55 -0.25
C ILE A 2 -9.21 -5.48 0.69
N ASP A 3 -9.45 -5.48 2.00
CA ASP A 3 -8.40 -5.57 3.02
C ASP A 3 -8.18 -7.04 3.36
N VAL A 4 -6.94 -7.50 3.24
CA VAL A 4 -6.57 -8.91 3.42
C VAL A 4 -5.68 -9.02 4.65
N ARG A 5 -6.12 -9.87 5.59
CA ARG A 5 -5.34 -10.16 6.79
C ARG A 5 -3.96 -10.76 6.43
N ALA A 6 -2.95 -10.44 7.23
CA ALA A 6 -1.60 -10.98 7.09
C ALA A 6 -1.59 -12.52 6.97
N GLY A 7 -0.82 -13.05 6.03
CA GLY A 7 -0.72 -14.48 5.75
C GLY A 7 -1.87 -15.08 4.93
N LEU A 8 -2.86 -14.29 4.50
CA LEU A 8 -3.99 -14.78 3.71
C LEU A 8 -4.00 -14.25 2.26
N LEU A 9 -2.98 -13.52 1.83
CA LEU A 9 -2.97 -12.90 0.50
C LEU A 9 -2.98 -13.95 -0.61
N SER A 10 -2.13 -14.95 -0.54
CA SER A 10 -2.09 -16.03 -1.54
C SER A 10 -3.40 -16.82 -1.63
N THR A 11 -4.03 -17.09 -0.48
CA THR A 11 -5.34 -17.77 -0.43
C THR A 11 -6.45 -16.90 -1.04
N THR A 12 -6.44 -15.59 -0.73
CA THR A 12 -7.40 -14.64 -1.29
C THR A 12 -7.24 -14.52 -2.81
N LEU A 13 -6.00 -14.44 -3.31
CA LEU A 13 -5.74 -14.37 -4.75
C LEU A 13 -6.17 -15.63 -5.50
N ARG A 14 -6.03 -16.82 -4.87
CA ARG A 14 -6.57 -18.06 -5.43
C ARG A 14 -8.09 -17.99 -5.55
N ALA A 15 -8.79 -17.58 -4.51
CA ALA A 15 -10.24 -17.41 -4.54
C ALA A 15 -10.69 -16.41 -5.62
N LEU A 16 -10.00 -15.27 -5.75
CA LEU A 16 -10.27 -14.29 -6.80
C LEU A 16 -10.04 -14.86 -8.22
N ARG A 17 -9.00 -15.68 -8.40
CA ARG A 17 -8.80 -16.41 -9.66
C ARG A 17 -9.97 -17.35 -9.95
N ASP A 18 -10.38 -18.14 -8.97
CA ASP A 18 -11.39 -19.18 -9.15
C ASP A 18 -12.78 -18.59 -9.47
N VAL A 19 -13.05 -17.35 -9.10
CA VAL A 19 -14.29 -16.63 -9.50
C VAL A 19 -14.13 -15.80 -10.79
N GLY A 20 -13.00 -15.93 -11.50
CA GLY A 20 -12.78 -15.26 -12.79
C GLY A 20 -12.32 -13.80 -12.70
N PHE A 21 -12.01 -13.28 -11.51
CA PHE A 21 -11.57 -11.90 -11.31
C PHE A 21 -10.26 -11.59 -12.07
N LEU A 22 -9.28 -12.52 -12.01
CA LEU A 22 -8.00 -12.32 -12.69
C LEU A 22 -8.16 -12.35 -14.23
N GLU A 23 -9.08 -13.13 -14.75
CA GLU A 23 -9.40 -13.14 -16.19
C GLU A 23 -10.03 -11.81 -16.65
N ALA A 24 -10.90 -11.22 -15.82
CA ALA A 24 -11.46 -9.90 -16.09
C ALA A 24 -10.37 -8.81 -16.08
N ALA A 25 -9.41 -8.89 -15.14
CA ALA A 25 -8.26 -8.00 -15.11
C ALA A 25 -7.40 -8.13 -16.39
N LYS A 26 -7.11 -9.36 -16.81
CA LYS A 26 -6.34 -9.64 -18.03
C LYS A 26 -7.02 -9.11 -19.30
N LYS A 27 -8.34 -9.12 -19.32
CA LYS A 27 -9.14 -8.56 -20.43
C LYS A 27 -9.30 -7.04 -20.37
N ASN A 28 -8.68 -6.37 -19.37
CA ASN A 28 -8.86 -4.94 -19.08
C ASN A 28 -10.33 -4.53 -18.81
N GLU A 29 -11.14 -5.45 -18.30
CA GLU A 29 -12.51 -5.15 -17.85
C GLU A 29 -12.50 -4.46 -16.48
N LEU A 30 -11.41 -4.63 -15.73
CA LEU A 30 -11.14 -3.95 -14.46
C LEU A 30 -9.65 -3.69 -14.28
N THR A 31 -9.30 -2.69 -13.46
CA THR A 31 -7.92 -2.44 -13.04
C THR A 31 -7.65 -3.18 -11.74
N PHE A 32 -6.64 -4.05 -11.76
CA PHE A 32 -6.23 -4.81 -10.59
C PHE A 32 -4.97 -4.19 -9.97
N VAL A 33 -5.07 -3.73 -8.74
CA VAL A 33 -3.96 -3.13 -7.99
C VAL A 33 -3.74 -3.92 -6.71
N VAL A 34 -2.50 -4.32 -6.45
CA VAL A 34 -2.10 -5.06 -5.25
C VAL A 34 -1.12 -4.23 -4.44
N PHE A 35 -1.47 -3.93 -3.19
CA PHE A 35 -0.55 -3.42 -2.18
C PHE A 35 -0.15 -4.56 -1.26
N HIS A 36 1.08 -5.03 -1.39
CA HIS A 36 1.64 -6.04 -0.51
C HIS A 36 2.48 -5.35 0.57
N ILE A 37 1.95 -5.31 1.78
CA ILE A 37 2.59 -4.63 2.90
C ILE A 37 3.53 -5.60 3.61
N LEU A 38 4.82 -5.31 3.56
CA LEU A 38 5.85 -6.05 4.29
C LEU A 38 6.06 -5.43 5.66
N GLY A 39 5.90 -6.24 6.70
CA GLY A 39 6.38 -5.96 8.05
C GLY A 39 7.84 -6.39 8.23
N PRO A 40 8.44 -6.12 9.38
CA PRO A 40 9.82 -6.50 9.71
C PRO A 40 9.93 -7.99 10.08
N SER A 41 9.47 -8.88 9.19
CA SER A 41 9.48 -10.33 9.39
C SER A 41 9.87 -11.04 8.11
N VAL A 42 10.77 -12.03 8.19
CA VAL A 42 11.20 -12.86 7.06
C VAL A 42 10.00 -13.57 6.41
N ALA A 43 9.05 -14.01 7.21
CA ALA A 43 7.84 -14.68 6.70
C ALA A 43 7.05 -13.83 5.70
N SER A 44 7.16 -12.50 5.78
CA SER A 44 6.52 -11.60 4.82
C SER A 44 7.15 -11.68 3.43
N LEU A 45 8.41 -12.11 3.31
CA LEU A 45 9.11 -12.26 2.03
C LEU A 45 8.72 -13.54 1.30
N ASP A 46 8.45 -14.62 2.02
CA ASP A 46 8.10 -15.92 1.42
C ASP A 46 6.81 -15.82 0.61
N GLU A 47 5.86 -15.03 1.08
CA GLU A 47 4.58 -14.82 0.40
C GLU A 47 4.73 -14.14 -0.97
N ILE A 48 5.79 -13.34 -1.19
CA ILE A 48 6.05 -12.69 -2.48
C ILE A 48 6.23 -13.73 -3.60
N ALA A 49 6.93 -14.82 -3.32
CA ALA A 49 7.15 -15.87 -4.29
C ALA A 49 5.83 -16.54 -4.70
N ASP A 50 4.96 -16.82 -3.71
CA ASP A 50 3.68 -17.49 -3.93
C ASP A 50 2.70 -16.65 -4.75
N ILE A 51 2.66 -15.33 -4.50
CA ILE A 51 1.72 -14.44 -5.18
C ILE A 51 2.17 -14.00 -6.57
N SER A 52 3.44 -14.19 -6.92
CA SER A 52 3.99 -13.76 -8.22
C SER A 52 3.21 -14.33 -9.42
N ALA A 53 2.65 -15.53 -9.28
CA ALA A 53 1.85 -16.18 -10.32
C ALA A 53 0.48 -15.51 -10.55
N PHE A 54 -0.01 -14.71 -9.60
CA PHE A 54 -1.32 -14.07 -9.64
C PHE A 54 -1.25 -12.58 -9.98
N THR A 55 -0.05 -12.00 -10.04
CA THR A 55 0.15 -10.55 -10.15
C THR A 55 0.67 -10.12 -11.53
N ALA A 56 0.74 -11.03 -12.49
CA ALA A 56 1.28 -10.76 -13.83
C ALA A 56 0.55 -9.62 -14.57
N ASP A 57 -0.76 -9.50 -14.34
CA ASP A 57 -1.63 -8.48 -14.96
C ASP A 57 -2.09 -7.42 -13.93
N ALA A 58 -1.40 -7.32 -12.78
CA ALA A 58 -1.69 -6.36 -11.72
C ALA A 58 -0.66 -5.22 -11.70
N SER A 59 -1.10 -4.03 -11.30
CA SER A 59 -0.18 -3.01 -10.79
C SER A 59 0.23 -3.42 -9.38
N TYR A 60 1.46 -3.88 -9.21
CA TYR A 60 1.95 -4.43 -7.94
C TYR A 60 2.84 -3.43 -7.21
N PHE A 61 2.46 -3.13 -5.96
CA PHE A 61 3.19 -2.23 -5.07
C PHE A 61 3.65 -2.99 -3.83
N LEU A 62 4.97 -3.13 -3.69
CA LEU A 62 5.58 -3.68 -2.50
C LEU A 62 5.84 -2.56 -1.50
N VAL A 63 5.12 -2.57 -0.39
CA VAL A 63 5.17 -1.51 0.62
C VAL A 63 6.06 -1.97 1.78
N LYS A 64 7.23 -1.37 1.91
CA LYS A 64 8.13 -1.54 3.06
C LYS A 64 7.62 -0.67 4.20
N ASN A 65 6.96 -1.28 5.18
CA ASN A 65 6.38 -0.56 6.32
C ASN A 65 7.33 -0.62 7.53
N PHE A 66 8.02 0.48 7.79
CA PHE A 66 8.94 0.63 8.93
C PHE A 66 8.16 1.03 10.19
N ILE A 67 7.66 0.04 10.92
CA ILE A 67 6.99 0.26 12.21
C ILE A 67 7.96 0.48 13.36
N ASN A 68 9.23 0.14 13.16
CA ASN A 68 10.33 0.34 14.13
C ASN A 68 11.62 0.73 13.40
N ASN A 69 12.73 0.91 14.13
CA ASN A 69 14.05 1.26 13.56
C ASN A 69 14.81 0.04 13.03
N THR A 70 14.13 -1.00 12.59
CA THR A 70 14.80 -2.18 12.05
C THR A 70 15.34 -1.91 10.65
N THR A 71 16.53 -2.43 10.37
CA THR A 71 17.15 -2.48 9.05
C THR A 71 16.84 -3.80 8.36
N PHE A 72 15.69 -4.39 8.67
CA PHE A 72 15.27 -5.71 8.18
C PHE A 72 15.44 -5.88 6.67
N PHE A 73 15.11 -4.86 5.88
CA PHE A 73 15.23 -4.92 4.43
C PHE A 73 16.67 -4.85 3.93
N ASP A 74 17.63 -4.52 4.81
CA ASP A 74 19.05 -4.39 4.48
C ASP A 74 19.88 -5.59 4.97
N TRP A 75 19.34 -6.42 5.88
CA TRP A 75 20.09 -7.51 6.48
C TRP A 75 20.34 -8.70 5.53
N ASP A 76 19.43 -8.93 4.57
CA ASP A 76 19.63 -9.93 3.51
C ASP A 76 19.16 -9.39 2.14
N PRO A 77 19.95 -8.47 1.55
CA PRO A 77 19.61 -7.89 0.25
C PRO A 77 19.52 -8.93 -0.88
N ALA A 78 20.27 -10.02 -0.78
CA ALA A 78 20.28 -11.07 -1.80
C ALA A 78 18.93 -11.81 -1.83
N THR A 79 18.42 -12.24 -0.67
CA THR A 79 17.13 -12.89 -0.55
C THR A 79 16.00 -11.96 -0.95
N TYR A 80 15.99 -10.72 -0.44
CA TYR A 80 14.99 -9.72 -0.81
C TYR A 80 14.95 -9.48 -2.32
N ASN A 81 16.09 -9.22 -2.95
CA ASN A 81 16.20 -9.01 -4.39
C ASN A 81 15.77 -10.24 -5.20
N SER A 82 16.05 -11.45 -4.71
CA SER A 82 15.66 -12.68 -5.40
C SER A 82 14.16 -12.87 -5.45
N TYR A 83 13.44 -12.52 -4.38
CA TYR A 83 11.98 -12.57 -4.35
C TYR A 83 11.37 -11.41 -5.14
N PHE A 84 11.80 -10.19 -4.88
CA PHE A 84 11.25 -9.00 -5.52
C PHE A 84 11.42 -9.00 -7.05
N LYS A 85 12.57 -9.42 -7.53
CA LYS A 85 12.86 -9.49 -8.99
C LYS A 85 11.99 -10.49 -9.75
N LYS A 86 11.29 -11.39 -9.07
CA LYS A 86 10.36 -12.33 -9.73
C LYS A 86 9.10 -11.63 -10.23
N ILE A 87 8.76 -10.48 -9.67
CA ILE A 87 7.56 -9.74 -10.02
C ILE A 87 7.92 -8.63 -11.00
N LYS A 88 7.60 -8.82 -12.28
CA LYS A 88 7.84 -7.82 -13.32
C LYS A 88 6.95 -6.60 -13.11
N GLY A 89 7.53 -5.40 -13.24
CA GLY A 89 6.77 -4.15 -13.11
C GLY A 89 6.34 -3.82 -11.69
N ALA A 90 6.88 -4.50 -10.67
CA ALA A 90 6.63 -4.15 -9.29
C ALA A 90 7.26 -2.79 -8.94
N HIS A 91 6.51 -1.99 -8.19
CA HIS A 91 6.97 -0.73 -7.61
C HIS A 91 7.20 -0.90 -6.13
N GLU A 92 8.29 -0.34 -5.63
CA GLU A 92 8.59 -0.33 -4.20
C GLU A 92 8.14 1.01 -3.60
N ILE A 93 7.46 0.96 -2.45
CA ILE A 93 7.03 2.12 -1.67
C ILE A 93 7.61 1.96 -0.28
N THR A 94 8.16 3.04 0.27
CA THR A 94 8.64 3.09 1.64
C THR A 94 7.71 3.90 2.51
N VAL A 95 7.14 3.27 3.55
CA VAL A 95 6.43 3.97 4.62
C VAL A 95 7.39 4.11 5.80
N PRO A 96 7.95 5.30 6.06
CA PRO A 96 8.92 5.50 7.11
C PRO A 96 8.28 5.38 8.50
N LYS A 97 9.09 5.09 9.51
CA LYS A 97 8.62 5.08 10.91
C LYS A 97 8.09 6.47 11.29
N LEU A 98 6.88 6.50 11.84
CA LEU A 98 6.36 7.68 12.52
C LEU A 98 6.98 7.79 13.92
N ASN A 99 7.16 9.00 14.44
CA ASN A 99 7.53 9.22 15.82
C ASN A 99 6.57 8.49 16.76
N GLU A 100 7.07 7.72 17.73
CA GLU A 100 6.28 6.84 18.61
C GLU A 100 5.22 7.61 19.40
N MET A 101 5.60 8.74 20.01
CA MET A 101 4.66 9.57 20.76
C MET A 101 3.55 10.15 19.86
N ALA A 102 3.89 10.51 18.62
CA ALA A 102 2.90 11.00 17.67
C ALA A 102 1.95 9.88 17.22
N CYS A 103 2.45 8.66 17.01
CA CYS A 103 1.65 7.49 16.69
C CYS A 103 0.65 7.19 17.82
N GLU A 104 1.15 7.06 19.04
CA GLU A 104 0.32 6.83 20.24
C GLU A 104 -0.78 7.88 20.40
N GLN A 105 -0.46 9.16 20.21
CA GLN A 105 -1.45 10.23 20.36
C GLN A 105 -2.51 10.21 19.25
N VAL A 106 -2.18 9.81 18.04
CA VAL A 106 -3.17 9.61 16.96
C VAL A 106 -4.10 8.44 17.29
N GLU A 107 -3.55 7.32 17.78
CA GLU A 107 -4.32 6.15 18.20
C GLU A 107 -5.28 6.49 19.35
N LEU A 108 -4.79 7.18 20.40
CA LEU A 108 -5.62 7.63 21.52
C LEU A 108 -6.73 8.60 21.09
N ALA A 109 -6.43 9.48 20.13
CA ALA A 109 -7.41 10.40 19.58
C ALA A 109 -8.46 9.71 18.69
N SER A 110 -8.19 8.49 18.24
CA SER A 110 -9.07 7.71 17.35
C SER A 110 -9.52 8.49 16.11
N VAL A 111 -8.60 9.25 15.50
CA VAL A 111 -8.86 10.04 14.28
C VAL A 111 -7.88 9.67 13.17
N PRO A 112 -8.24 9.90 11.89
CA PRO A 112 -7.29 9.76 10.78
C PRO A 112 -6.06 10.67 10.98
N TYR A 113 -4.88 10.21 10.55
CA TYR A 113 -3.63 10.97 10.62
C TYR A 113 -3.74 12.37 10.01
N VAL A 114 -4.48 12.50 8.90
CA VAL A 114 -4.75 13.80 8.26
C VAL A 114 -5.54 14.72 9.18
N SER A 115 -6.57 14.21 9.84
CA SER A 115 -7.40 14.98 10.79
C SER A 115 -6.58 15.41 12.00
N PHE A 116 -5.77 14.50 12.58
CA PHE A 116 -4.86 14.84 13.66
C PHE A 116 -3.90 15.97 13.27
N GLY A 117 -3.22 15.83 12.13
CA GLY A 117 -2.36 16.87 11.59
C GLY A 117 -3.07 18.21 11.41
N ALA A 118 -4.31 18.20 10.95
CA ALA A 118 -5.15 19.38 10.77
C ALA A 118 -5.78 19.92 12.07
N ASN A 119 -5.50 19.29 13.23
CA ASN A 119 -6.08 19.65 14.53
C ASN A 119 -7.61 19.51 14.59
N LYS A 120 -8.11 18.42 13.98
CA LYS A 120 -9.54 18.09 13.93
C LYS A 120 -9.84 16.82 14.72
N GLY A 121 -10.90 16.86 15.52
CA GLY A 121 -11.43 15.72 16.26
C GLY A 121 -12.27 14.78 15.38
N PRO A 122 -12.88 13.74 15.98
CA PRO A 122 -13.61 12.68 15.27
C PRO A 122 -14.75 13.20 14.38
N ASN A 123 -15.44 14.25 14.78
CA ASN A 123 -16.54 14.87 14.02
C ASN A 123 -16.09 16.13 13.25
N SER A 124 -14.78 16.26 12.98
CA SER A 124 -14.15 17.41 12.31
C SER A 124 -14.21 18.72 13.10
N GLU A 125 -14.59 18.70 14.36
CA GLU A 125 -14.51 19.84 15.30
C GLU A 125 -13.05 20.22 15.56
N ALA A 126 -12.84 21.45 16.06
CA ALA A 126 -11.52 21.90 16.48
C ALA A 126 -11.04 21.08 17.69
N ALA A 127 -9.84 20.55 17.63
CA ALA A 127 -9.20 19.82 18.70
C ALA A 127 -8.04 20.62 19.33
N SER A 128 -7.43 20.07 20.38
CA SER A 128 -6.29 20.70 21.08
C SER A 128 -5.09 19.76 21.13
N TYR A 129 -4.74 19.17 19.99
CA TYR A 129 -3.57 18.31 19.90
C TYR A 129 -2.26 19.10 19.94
N SER A 130 -1.22 18.49 20.50
CA SER A 130 0.12 19.09 20.57
C SER A 130 0.59 19.58 19.20
N PHE A 131 1.01 20.84 19.12
CA PHE A 131 1.57 21.42 17.89
C PHE A 131 2.78 20.63 17.39
N VAL A 132 3.66 20.19 18.28
CA VAL A 132 4.86 19.42 17.95
C VAL A 132 4.48 18.06 17.35
N LEU A 133 3.56 17.31 18.00
CA LEU A 133 3.15 15.99 17.53
C LEU A 133 2.40 16.07 16.19
N ARG A 134 1.57 17.09 15.99
CA ARG A 134 0.97 17.37 14.69
C ARG A 134 2.02 17.65 13.61
N GLY A 135 3.11 18.32 13.98
CA GLY A 135 4.23 18.57 13.10
C GLY A 135 4.90 17.27 12.63
N TYR A 136 5.14 16.32 13.55
CA TYR A 136 5.66 14.99 13.19
C TYR A 136 4.72 14.24 12.24
N VAL A 137 3.43 14.24 12.52
CA VAL A 137 2.43 13.58 11.67
C VAL A 137 2.39 14.19 10.26
N LYS A 138 2.36 15.53 10.15
CA LYS A 138 2.37 16.22 8.86
C LYS A 138 3.62 15.91 8.05
N HIS A 139 4.79 15.94 8.69
CA HIS A 139 6.05 15.63 8.03
C HIS A 139 6.09 14.18 7.54
N TRP A 140 5.63 13.25 8.37
CA TRP A 140 5.53 11.84 8.01
C TRP A 140 4.57 11.61 6.84
N LEU A 141 3.36 12.19 6.87
CA LEU A 141 2.41 12.14 5.76
C LEU A 141 3.01 12.69 4.47
N GLY A 142 3.75 13.81 4.54
CA GLY A 142 4.42 14.37 3.36
C GLY A 142 5.42 13.39 2.74
N LYS A 143 6.17 12.63 3.55
CA LYS A 143 7.07 11.59 3.05
C LYS A 143 6.31 10.43 2.40
N VAL A 144 5.23 9.98 3.03
CA VAL A 144 4.39 8.89 2.50
C VAL A 144 3.77 9.29 1.16
N TRP A 145 3.19 10.48 1.07
CA TRP A 145 2.62 10.99 -0.18
C TRP A 145 3.67 11.13 -1.30
N ALA A 146 4.87 11.61 -0.97
CA ALA A 146 5.96 11.71 -1.93
C ALA A 146 6.35 10.33 -2.53
N GLU A 147 6.26 9.25 -1.73
CA GLU A 147 6.49 7.89 -2.24
C GLU A 147 5.38 7.44 -3.20
N PHE A 148 4.11 7.74 -2.89
CA PHE A 148 3.00 7.45 -3.80
C PHE A 148 3.08 8.26 -5.10
N ASP A 149 3.45 9.55 -5.02
CA ASP A 149 3.64 10.41 -6.19
C ASP A 149 4.80 9.89 -7.07
N ARG A 150 5.89 9.44 -6.45
CA ARG A 150 7.07 8.88 -7.15
C ARG A 150 6.71 7.68 -8.02
N VAL A 151 5.83 6.81 -7.53
CA VAL A 151 5.40 5.61 -8.28
C VAL A 151 4.18 5.87 -9.16
N LYS A 152 3.73 7.12 -9.26
CA LYS A 152 2.57 7.54 -10.08
C LYS A 152 1.32 6.70 -9.80
N LEU A 153 1.05 6.45 -8.53
CA LEU A 153 -0.05 5.60 -8.09
C LEU A 153 -1.39 6.02 -8.71
N LEU A 154 -1.66 7.32 -8.76
CA LEU A 154 -2.90 7.85 -9.32
C LEU A 154 -3.05 7.53 -10.80
N ASP A 155 -1.97 7.54 -11.57
CA ASP A 155 -2.00 7.16 -12.99
C ASP A 155 -2.37 5.68 -13.18
N SER A 156 -1.98 4.82 -12.23
CA SER A 156 -2.30 3.39 -12.23
C SER A 156 -3.76 3.10 -11.83
N VAL A 157 -4.37 3.99 -11.04
CA VAL A 157 -5.73 3.80 -10.50
C VAL A 157 -6.78 4.54 -11.33
N VAL A 158 -6.41 5.63 -12.01
CA VAL A 158 -7.32 6.55 -12.71
C VAL A 158 -7.37 6.31 -14.22
N THR A 159 -6.73 5.29 -14.76
CA THR A 159 -6.96 4.94 -16.17
C THR A 159 -8.44 4.56 -16.34
N GLU A 160 -9.26 5.57 -16.70
CA GLU A 160 -10.64 5.35 -17.10
C GLU A 160 -10.67 4.27 -18.20
N PRO A 161 -11.58 3.29 -18.12
CA PRO A 161 -11.80 2.40 -19.25
C PRO A 161 -12.19 3.28 -20.44
N GLN A 162 -11.37 3.28 -21.49
CA GLN A 162 -11.70 3.98 -22.73
C GLN A 162 -13.08 3.48 -23.18
N ARG A 163 -14.11 4.30 -22.99
CA ARG A 163 -15.41 4.11 -23.63
C ARG A 163 -15.14 4.07 -25.13
N LYS A 164 -15.07 2.88 -25.69
CA LYS A 164 -15.24 2.70 -27.13
C LYS A 164 -16.62 3.26 -27.46
N THR A 165 -16.63 4.48 -27.93
CA THR A 165 -17.81 5.07 -28.61
C THR A 165 -18.14 4.15 -29.74
N ALA A 166 -19.19 3.34 -29.57
CA ALA A 166 -19.90 2.70 -30.66
C ALA A 166 -20.57 3.83 -31.46
N ARG A 167 -19.82 4.41 -32.41
CA ARG A 167 -20.37 5.07 -33.56
C ARG A 167 -20.45 4.02 -34.65
N GLN A 168 -21.62 3.54 -34.88
CA GLN A 168 -22.06 3.06 -36.24
C GLN A 168 -23.54 3.23 -36.31
N ALA A 169 -23.85 4.14 -37.18
CA ALA A 169 -24.80 4.17 -38.28
C ALA A 169 -26.19 3.65 -38.00
#